data_d588d035445475862c8f9beb110621d1
#
_entry.id   d588d035445475862c8f9beb110621d1
#
_cell.length_a   1.000
_cell.length_b   1.000
_cell.length_c   1.000
_cell.angle_alpha   90.00
_cell.angle_beta   90.00
_cell.angle_gamma   90.00
#
_symmetry.space_group_name_H-M   'P 1'
#
loop_
_entity.id
_entity.type
_entity.pdbx_description
1 polymer ?
#
loop_
_entity_poly.entity_id
_entity_poly.type
_entity_poly.pdbx_seq_one_letter_code
_entity_poly.pdbx_strand_id
1 'polypeptide(L)'
;MARIFFAHPHTLLNQVGKVSETVDPQKFFTSPDEEVKKAREGFAAYFFTLALKKYTRRDWWVAQYDQATRACPDFDFMSFAENLYDMKMEAVELTTVYPHFKSFNEALSVVTKKQKQYGDRPVKFSLLIFVNHEKSEEWINLFKVHVSSEHPFLSIWTIHLRFKNPGKEVGEAVAQKIAPLPGLRVEVDTDDPEIHKRQFLPSYMDQQQKDGHIYITFKSELIDKMRKRF
;
A
#
# COMPACT_ATOMS: atom_id res chain seq x y z
N MET A 1 -17.33 5.61 -17.96
CA MET A 1 -15.98 5.97 -17.49
C MET A 1 -15.93 5.71 -16.01
N ALA A 2 -15.16 4.73 -15.53
CA ALA A 2 -14.97 4.50 -14.12
C ALA A 2 -14.26 5.72 -13.50
N ARG A 3 -14.83 6.29 -12.45
CA ARG A 3 -14.19 7.38 -11.71
C ARG A 3 -13.21 6.75 -10.72
N ILE A 4 -11.94 7.12 -10.81
CA ILE A 4 -10.93 6.72 -9.84
C ILE A 4 -10.94 7.78 -8.73
N PHE A 5 -11.12 7.34 -7.48
CA PHE A 5 -11.11 8.21 -6.32
C PHE A 5 -9.84 7.94 -5.53
N PHE A 6 -8.99 8.95 -5.41
CA PHE A 6 -7.85 8.90 -4.51
C PHE A 6 -8.26 9.41 -3.13
N ALA A 7 -8.00 8.60 -2.13
CA ALA A 7 -8.25 8.95 -0.73
C ALA A 7 -6.94 9.33 -0.03
N HIS A 8 -7.03 10.22 0.94
CA HIS A 8 -5.93 10.45 1.87
C HIS A 8 -5.69 9.18 2.70
N PRO A 9 -4.43 8.82 3.02
CA PRO A 9 -4.13 7.60 3.79
C PRO A 9 -4.93 7.45 5.09
N HIS A 10 -5.15 8.54 5.82
CA HIS A 10 -6.00 8.51 7.02
C HIS A 10 -7.44 8.08 6.77
N THR A 11 -7.96 8.26 5.56
CA THR A 11 -9.29 7.74 5.20
C THR A 11 -9.30 6.23 5.21
N LEU A 12 -8.22 5.59 4.72
CA LEU A 12 -8.05 4.13 4.79
C LEU A 12 -7.99 3.66 6.25
N LEU A 13 -7.20 4.35 7.08
CA LEU A 13 -7.10 4.00 8.50
C LEU A 13 -8.44 4.11 9.23
N ASN A 14 -9.23 5.16 8.94
CA ASN A 14 -10.57 5.32 9.51
C ASN A 14 -11.53 4.20 9.05
N GLN A 15 -11.42 3.74 7.80
CA GLN A 15 -12.21 2.60 7.31
C GLN A 15 -11.80 1.30 8.02
N VAL A 16 -10.49 1.10 8.19
CA VAL A 16 -9.96 -0.03 8.97
C VAL A 16 -10.50 -0.01 10.40
N GLY A 17 -10.47 1.16 11.06
CA GLY A 17 -11.01 1.35 12.40
C GLY A 17 -12.47 0.92 12.51
N LYS A 18 -13.33 1.42 11.62
CA LYS A 18 -14.75 1.06 11.58
C LYS A 18 -14.99 -0.45 11.45
N VAL A 19 -14.24 -1.10 10.57
CA VAL A 19 -14.36 -2.56 10.37
C VAL A 19 -13.81 -3.32 11.59
N SER A 20 -12.69 -2.88 12.16
CA SER A 20 -12.09 -3.54 13.33
C SER A 20 -12.95 -3.45 14.59
N GLU A 21 -13.80 -2.41 14.72
CA GLU A 21 -14.78 -2.30 15.80
C GLU A 21 -15.89 -3.35 15.73
N THR A 22 -16.17 -3.88 14.53
CA THR A 22 -17.26 -4.85 14.28
C THR A 22 -16.78 -6.29 14.22
N VAL A 23 -15.48 -6.51 14.17
CA VAL A 23 -14.87 -7.85 13.99
C VAL A 23 -13.99 -8.19 15.19
N ASP A 24 -14.08 -9.44 15.65
CA ASP A 24 -13.18 -9.97 16.66
C ASP A 24 -11.71 -9.76 16.22
N PRO A 25 -10.85 -9.11 17.03
CA PRO A 25 -9.46 -8.85 16.71
C PRO A 25 -8.68 -10.07 16.23
N GLN A 26 -8.98 -11.25 16.79
CA GLN A 26 -8.33 -12.50 16.38
C GLN A 26 -8.76 -12.94 14.98
N LYS A 27 -9.97 -12.55 14.55
CA LYS A 27 -10.52 -12.88 13.24
C LYS A 27 -10.19 -11.84 12.18
N PHE A 28 -9.78 -10.64 12.57
CA PHE A 28 -9.50 -9.58 11.59
C PHE A 28 -8.49 -10.02 10.53
N PHE A 29 -7.44 -10.76 10.90
CA PHE A 29 -6.43 -11.23 9.96
C PHE A 29 -6.76 -12.55 9.24
N THR A 30 -7.82 -13.25 9.63
CA THR A 30 -8.14 -14.58 9.10
C THR A 30 -9.52 -14.65 8.45
N SER A 31 -10.39 -13.66 8.64
CA SER A 31 -11.74 -13.64 8.07
C SER A 31 -11.70 -13.68 6.55
N PRO A 32 -12.52 -14.53 5.91
CA PRO A 32 -12.70 -14.54 4.45
C PRO A 32 -13.63 -13.45 3.95
N ASP A 33 -14.26 -12.68 4.85
CA ASP A 33 -15.18 -11.61 4.51
C ASP A 33 -14.48 -10.53 3.67
N GLU A 34 -15.10 -10.14 2.55
CA GLU A 34 -14.49 -9.20 1.60
C GLU A 34 -14.31 -7.80 2.19
N GLU A 35 -15.19 -7.35 3.07
CA GLU A 35 -15.06 -6.04 3.72
C GLU A 35 -13.87 -6.06 4.68
N VAL A 36 -13.73 -7.13 5.46
CA VAL A 36 -12.59 -7.33 6.37
C VAL A 36 -11.29 -7.48 5.58
N LYS A 37 -11.32 -8.19 4.46
CA LYS A 37 -10.16 -8.31 3.56
C LYS A 37 -9.73 -6.96 3.03
N LYS A 38 -10.66 -6.15 2.51
CA LYS A 38 -10.38 -4.79 2.03
C LYS A 38 -9.82 -3.89 3.14
N ALA A 39 -10.33 -4.00 4.37
CA ALA A 39 -9.82 -3.26 5.50
C ALA A 39 -8.36 -3.66 5.82
N ARG A 40 -8.03 -4.96 5.82
CA ARG A 40 -6.64 -5.43 5.99
C ARG A 40 -5.71 -4.92 4.91
N GLU A 41 -6.15 -4.96 3.66
CA GLU A 41 -5.40 -4.45 2.53
C GLU A 41 -5.18 -2.94 2.68
N GLY A 42 -6.22 -2.20 3.05
CA GLY A 42 -6.15 -0.77 3.36
C GLY A 42 -5.18 -0.46 4.50
N PHE A 43 -5.12 -1.32 5.52
CA PHE A 43 -4.18 -1.22 6.63
C PHE A 43 -2.72 -1.32 6.15
N ALA A 44 -2.40 -2.33 5.35
CA ALA A 44 -1.07 -2.47 4.76
C ALA A 44 -0.72 -1.29 3.84
N ALA A 45 -1.67 -0.86 3.01
CA ALA A 45 -1.52 0.28 2.11
C ALA A 45 -1.25 1.59 2.87
N TYR A 46 -1.93 1.81 4.00
CA TYR A 46 -1.70 2.98 4.86
C TYR A 46 -0.22 3.06 5.30
N PHE A 47 0.32 2.01 5.88
CA PHE A 47 1.71 2.00 6.34
C PHE A 47 2.72 2.09 5.20
N PHE A 48 2.42 1.48 4.08
CA PHE A 48 3.26 1.62 2.89
C PHE A 48 3.28 3.07 2.38
N THR A 49 2.15 3.78 2.46
CA THR A 49 2.08 5.20 2.13
C THR A 49 2.97 6.05 3.03
N LEU A 50 2.98 5.77 4.34
CA LEU A 50 3.88 6.47 5.27
C LEU A 50 5.35 6.23 4.92
N ALA A 51 5.70 5.00 4.55
CA ALA A 51 7.06 4.67 4.11
C ALA A 51 7.44 5.40 2.81
N LEU A 52 6.54 5.43 1.82
CA LEU A 52 6.74 6.20 0.59
C LEU A 52 6.90 7.69 0.87
N LYS A 53 6.08 8.24 1.78
CA LYS A 53 6.19 9.66 2.21
C LYS A 53 7.55 9.94 2.82
N LYS A 54 7.99 9.14 3.77
CA LYS A 54 9.30 9.30 4.42
C LYS A 54 10.46 9.22 3.42
N TYR A 55 10.40 8.26 2.52
CA TYR A 55 11.43 8.06 1.50
C TYR A 55 11.49 9.18 0.47
N THR A 56 10.32 9.59 -0.05
CA THR A 56 10.25 10.54 -1.16
C THR A 56 10.11 11.99 -0.71
N ARG A 57 9.77 12.22 0.57
CA ARG A 57 9.40 13.52 1.16
C ARG A 57 8.21 14.17 0.44
N ARG A 58 7.25 13.33 0.00
CA ARG A 58 6.05 13.74 -0.74
C ARG A 58 4.82 13.13 -0.09
N ASP A 59 3.70 13.83 -0.16
CA ASP A 59 2.42 13.23 0.21
C ASP A 59 1.96 12.27 -0.88
N TRP A 60 1.45 11.13 -0.44
CA TRP A 60 0.92 10.09 -1.30
C TRP A 60 -0.56 9.87 -1.02
N TRP A 61 -1.32 9.67 -2.08
CA TRP A 61 -2.74 9.39 -2.06
C TRP A 61 -2.96 7.98 -2.61
N VAL A 62 -4.04 7.34 -2.17
CA VAL A 62 -4.27 5.93 -2.46
C VAL A 62 -5.64 5.76 -3.11
N ALA A 63 -5.68 5.05 -4.24
CA ALA A 63 -6.91 4.51 -4.79
C ALA A 63 -6.91 2.99 -4.56
N GLN A 64 -7.91 2.50 -3.86
CA GLN A 64 -8.19 1.07 -3.72
C GLN A 64 -9.24 0.66 -4.75
N TYR A 65 -9.03 -0.45 -5.42
CA TYR A 65 -9.95 -0.95 -6.42
C TYR A 65 -10.78 -2.11 -5.88
N ASP A 66 -12.01 -2.16 -6.35
CA ASP A 66 -12.84 -3.35 -6.21
C ASP A 66 -12.45 -4.37 -7.27
N GLN A 67 -12.31 -5.64 -6.90
CA GLN A 67 -11.99 -6.71 -7.85
C GLN A 67 -13.04 -6.82 -8.98
N ALA A 68 -14.29 -6.43 -8.71
CA ALA A 68 -15.33 -6.33 -9.73
C ALA A 68 -15.06 -5.21 -10.75
N THR A 69 -14.31 -4.17 -10.36
CA THR A 69 -14.01 -3.01 -11.20
C THR A 69 -12.67 -3.16 -11.90
N ARG A 70 -11.70 -3.78 -11.23
CA ARG A 70 -10.33 -3.99 -11.72
C ARG A 70 -9.73 -5.22 -11.07
N ALA A 71 -9.36 -6.20 -11.86
CA ALA A 71 -8.81 -7.46 -11.36
C ALA A 71 -7.41 -7.31 -10.74
N CYS A 72 -6.62 -6.36 -11.18
CA CYS A 72 -5.28 -6.02 -10.68
C CYS A 72 -4.78 -4.69 -11.28
N PRO A 73 -3.87 -3.99 -10.62
CA PRO A 73 -3.41 -4.14 -9.25
C PRO A 73 -4.47 -3.71 -8.21
N ASP A 74 -4.27 -4.04 -6.94
CA ASP A 74 -5.19 -3.72 -5.84
C ASP A 74 -5.24 -2.23 -5.54
N PHE A 75 -4.09 -1.52 -5.72
CA PHE A 75 -3.94 -0.11 -5.39
C PHE A 75 -3.18 0.66 -6.46
N ASP A 76 -3.55 1.93 -6.62
CA ASP A 76 -2.68 2.95 -7.20
C ASP A 76 -2.32 3.97 -6.11
N PHE A 77 -1.04 4.20 -5.91
CA PHE A 77 -0.49 5.27 -5.08
C PHE A 77 -0.07 6.40 -5.97
N MET A 78 -0.49 7.61 -5.65
CA MET A 78 -0.14 8.79 -6.43
C MET A 78 0.40 9.90 -5.55
N SER A 79 1.56 10.41 -5.91
CA SER A 79 2.14 11.60 -5.32
C SER A 79 1.91 12.77 -6.24
N PHE A 80 1.26 13.81 -5.73
CA PHE A 80 1.03 15.04 -6.45
C PHE A 80 2.17 16.03 -6.19
N ALA A 81 2.46 16.85 -7.18
CA ALA A 81 3.42 17.94 -7.10
C ALA A 81 2.84 19.19 -7.79
N GLU A 82 3.36 20.38 -7.47
CA GLU A 82 2.94 21.62 -8.13
C GLU A 82 3.13 21.53 -9.64
N ASN A 83 4.26 20.96 -10.04
CA ASN A 83 4.48 20.64 -11.43
C ASN A 83 3.91 19.26 -11.75
N LEU A 84 2.94 19.18 -12.65
CA LEU A 84 2.32 17.94 -13.11
C LEU A 84 3.32 16.90 -13.64
N TYR A 85 4.46 17.34 -14.17
CA TYR A 85 5.50 16.44 -14.67
C TYR A 85 6.23 15.70 -13.54
N ASP A 86 6.14 16.22 -12.31
CA ASP A 86 6.76 15.61 -11.13
C ASP A 86 5.82 14.67 -10.40
N MET A 87 4.59 14.48 -10.88
CA MET A 87 3.70 13.46 -10.34
C MET A 87 4.33 12.09 -10.48
N LYS A 88 4.21 11.29 -9.41
CA LYS A 88 4.64 9.89 -9.42
C LYS A 88 3.46 8.99 -9.13
N MET A 89 3.43 7.87 -9.81
CA MET A 89 2.44 6.84 -9.60
C MET A 89 3.15 5.51 -9.37
N GLU A 90 2.66 4.77 -8.39
CA GLU A 90 3.08 3.42 -8.08
C GLU A 90 1.83 2.55 -8.04
N ALA A 91 1.70 1.65 -9.00
CA ALA A 91 0.64 0.66 -9.01
C ALA A 91 1.11 -0.58 -8.25
N VAL A 92 0.29 -1.10 -7.35
CA VAL A 92 0.71 -2.12 -6.38
C VAL A 92 -0.32 -3.22 -6.25
N GLU A 93 0.13 -4.44 -6.46
CA GLU A 93 -0.58 -5.68 -6.11
C GLU A 93 -0.16 -6.10 -4.70
N LEU A 94 -1.12 -6.43 -3.84
CA LEU A 94 -0.84 -6.81 -2.46
C LEU A 94 -0.97 -8.32 -2.26
N THR A 95 -0.11 -8.86 -1.42
CA THR A 95 -0.27 -10.19 -0.83
C THR A 95 0.08 -10.16 0.65
N THR A 96 -0.54 -11.02 1.45
CA THR A 96 -0.35 -11.06 2.91
C THR A 96 0.22 -12.39 3.35
N VAL A 97 1.25 -12.31 4.18
CA VAL A 97 1.75 -13.42 4.98
C VAL A 97 1.06 -13.35 6.34
N TYR A 98 0.30 -14.38 6.66
CA TYR A 98 -0.58 -14.39 7.82
C TYR A 98 0.09 -14.90 9.09
N PRO A 99 -0.38 -14.50 10.29
CA PRO A 99 0.17 -14.95 11.57
C PRO A 99 0.09 -16.47 11.80
N HIS A 100 -0.88 -17.14 11.16
CA HIS A 100 -1.10 -18.58 11.34
C HIS A 100 -0.19 -19.47 10.48
N PHE A 101 0.62 -18.90 9.60
CA PHE A 101 1.58 -19.69 8.82
C PHE A 101 2.64 -20.31 9.73
N LYS A 102 2.86 -21.61 9.56
CA LYS A 102 3.75 -22.39 10.42
C LYS A 102 5.19 -22.43 9.94
N SER A 103 5.41 -22.11 8.66
CA SER A 103 6.73 -22.21 8.04
C SER A 103 6.95 -21.12 7.00
N PHE A 104 8.22 -20.80 6.76
CA PHE A 104 8.60 -19.90 5.66
C PHE A 104 8.14 -20.41 4.30
N ASN A 105 8.09 -21.72 4.08
CA ASN A 105 7.61 -22.31 2.83
C ASN A 105 6.15 -21.97 2.55
N GLU A 106 5.28 -21.92 3.57
CA GLU A 106 3.92 -21.44 3.43
C GLU A 106 3.90 -19.96 3.03
N ALA A 107 4.71 -19.13 3.68
CA ALA A 107 4.85 -17.72 3.34
C ALA A 107 5.38 -17.52 1.90
N LEU A 108 6.39 -18.28 1.51
CA LEU A 108 6.96 -18.23 0.16
C LEU A 108 5.94 -18.68 -0.90
N SER A 109 5.06 -19.61 -0.55
CA SER A 109 4.05 -20.12 -1.48
C SER A 109 3.07 -19.04 -1.97
N VAL A 110 2.70 -18.06 -1.12
CA VAL A 110 1.79 -16.97 -1.55
C VAL A 110 2.48 -16.03 -2.53
N VAL A 111 3.77 -15.77 -2.36
CA VAL A 111 4.56 -14.96 -3.29
C VAL A 111 4.74 -15.70 -4.61
N THR A 112 5.12 -16.97 -4.55
CA THR A 112 5.27 -17.83 -5.73
C THR A 112 3.96 -17.96 -6.51
N LYS A 113 2.83 -18.07 -5.81
CA LYS A 113 1.51 -18.08 -6.46
C LYS A 113 1.25 -16.80 -7.24
N LYS A 114 1.57 -15.63 -6.68
CA LYS A 114 1.46 -14.34 -7.39
C LYS A 114 2.40 -14.27 -8.58
N GLN A 115 3.65 -14.70 -8.45
CA GLN A 115 4.59 -14.77 -9.58
C GLN A 115 4.04 -15.65 -10.71
N LYS A 116 3.55 -16.85 -10.40
CA LYS A 116 2.96 -17.77 -11.39
C LYS A 116 1.69 -17.22 -12.04
N GLN A 117 0.87 -16.48 -11.29
CA GLN A 117 -0.37 -15.87 -11.79
C GLN A 117 -0.09 -14.89 -12.94
N TYR A 118 1.02 -14.15 -12.86
CA TYR A 118 1.39 -13.17 -13.87
C TYR A 118 2.38 -13.73 -14.92
N GLY A 119 2.93 -14.93 -14.67
CA GLY A 119 3.85 -15.61 -15.58
C GLY A 119 5.14 -14.84 -15.81
N ASP A 120 5.77 -15.07 -16.98
CA ASP A 120 7.07 -14.48 -17.33
C ASP A 120 6.93 -13.10 -18.00
N ARG A 121 5.71 -12.61 -18.21
CA ARG A 121 5.49 -11.33 -18.87
C ARG A 121 5.68 -10.18 -17.86
N PRO A 122 6.55 -9.21 -18.16
CA PRO A 122 6.72 -8.04 -17.31
C PRO A 122 5.39 -7.30 -17.12
N VAL A 123 5.01 -7.05 -15.87
CA VAL A 123 3.84 -6.23 -15.53
C VAL A 123 4.28 -4.83 -15.09
N LYS A 124 3.39 -3.85 -15.26
CA LYS A 124 3.69 -2.43 -14.95
C LYS A 124 3.27 -2.04 -13.53
N PHE A 125 3.38 -2.97 -12.59
CA PHE A 125 3.09 -2.72 -11.17
C PHE A 125 4.04 -3.49 -10.26
N SER A 126 4.12 -3.06 -9.02
CA SER A 126 4.94 -3.67 -7.98
C SER A 126 4.14 -4.68 -7.16
N LEU A 127 4.82 -5.65 -6.55
CA LEU A 127 4.25 -6.54 -5.55
C LEU A 127 4.60 -6.01 -4.15
N LEU A 128 3.59 -5.82 -3.29
CA LEU A 128 3.75 -5.52 -1.87
C LEU A 128 3.39 -6.76 -1.06
N ILE A 129 4.33 -7.23 -0.24
CA ILE A 129 4.14 -8.35 0.68
C ILE A 129 3.97 -7.78 2.08
N PHE A 130 2.76 -7.84 2.63
CA PHE A 130 2.52 -7.52 4.03
C PHE A 130 2.87 -8.74 4.90
N VAL A 131 3.96 -8.64 5.66
CA VAL A 131 4.44 -9.74 6.51
C VAL A 131 3.91 -9.52 7.94
N ASN A 132 2.73 -10.05 8.22
CA ASN A 132 2.10 -10.00 9.54
C ASN A 132 2.39 -11.30 10.30
N HIS A 133 3.61 -11.45 10.79
CA HIS A 133 4.07 -12.66 11.48
C HIS A 133 5.11 -12.31 12.55
N GLU A 134 5.17 -13.08 13.63
CA GLU A 134 6.15 -12.87 14.71
C GLU A 134 7.62 -12.94 14.23
N LYS A 135 7.88 -13.76 13.20
CA LYS A 135 9.20 -13.90 12.56
C LYS A 135 9.38 -13.01 11.34
N SER A 136 8.70 -11.86 11.28
CA SER A 136 8.69 -11.02 10.08
C SER A 136 10.07 -10.63 9.58
N GLU A 137 10.99 -10.23 10.45
CA GLU A 137 12.36 -9.84 10.08
C GLU A 137 13.16 -11.04 9.50
N GLU A 138 13.06 -12.20 10.12
CA GLU A 138 13.71 -13.43 9.66
C GLU A 138 13.17 -13.78 8.26
N TRP A 139 11.86 -13.79 8.10
CA TRP A 139 11.23 -14.17 6.84
C TRP A 139 11.49 -13.17 5.71
N ILE A 140 11.56 -11.87 6.02
CA ILE A 140 11.94 -10.86 5.02
C ILE A 140 13.37 -11.11 4.52
N ASN A 141 14.30 -11.47 5.40
CA ASN A 141 15.64 -11.81 5.00
C ASN A 141 15.68 -13.07 4.11
N LEU A 142 14.84 -14.05 4.42
CA LEU A 142 14.69 -15.24 3.58
C LEU A 142 14.04 -14.91 2.22
N PHE A 143 13.03 -14.03 2.18
CA PHE A 143 12.46 -13.57 0.91
C PHE A 143 13.50 -12.95 -0.01
N LYS A 144 14.45 -12.14 0.51
CA LYS A 144 15.53 -11.56 -0.31
C LYS A 144 16.38 -12.61 -1.01
N VAL A 145 16.57 -13.78 -0.36
CA VAL A 145 17.36 -14.88 -0.90
C VAL A 145 16.56 -15.74 -1.88
N HIS A 146 15.28 -15.96 -1.56
CA HIS A 146 14.46 -16.95 -2.28
C HIS A 146 13.56 -16.35 -3.36
N VAL A 147 13.29 -15.03 -3.31
CA VAL A 147 12.58 -14.38 -4.40
C VAL A 147 13.54 -14.25 -5.58
N SER A 148 13.19 -14.91 -6.67
CA SER A 148 13.99 -14.92 -7.90
C SER A 148 14.26 -13.48 -8.37
N SER A 149 15.46 -13.26 -8.92
CA SER A 149 15.77 -12.05 -9.68
C SER A 149 14.89 -11.92 -10.93
N GLU A 150 14.40 -13.06 -11.45
CA GLU A 150 13.47 -13.15 -12.56
C GLU A 150 12.03 -13.17 -12.02
N HIS A 151 11.40 -12.03 -11.98
CA HIS A 151 10.00 -11.87 -11.57
C HIS A 151 9.28 -10.89 -12.50
N PRO A 152 7.96 -11.02 -12.68
CA PRO A 152 7.20 -10.18 -13.61
C PRO A 152 7.03 -8.74 -13.12
N PHE A 153 7.20 -8.45 -11.82
CA PHE A 153 6.88 -7.16 -11.20
C PHE A 153 7.96 -6.10 -11.44
N LEU A 154 7.55 -4.82 -11.49
CA LEU A 154 8.50 -3.69 -11.51
C LEU A 154 9.43 -3.68 -10.29
N SER A 155 8.87 -4.00 -9.14
CA SER A 155 9.62 -4.17 -7.89
C SER A 155 8.85 -5.06 -6.92
N ILE A 156 9.57 -5.60 -5.94
CA ILE A 156 8.95 -6.33 -4.83
C ILE A 156 9.33 -5.63 -3.54
N TRP A 157 8.31 -5.28 -2.79
CA TRP A 157 8.41 -4.67 -1.48
C TRP A 157 7.88 -5.60 -0.41
N THR A 158 8.45 -5.51 0.76
CA THR A 158 7.87 -6.07 1.99
C THR A 158 7.52 -4.94 2.92
N ILE A 159 6.47 -5.13 3.71
CA ILE A 159 6.13 -4.26 4.83
C ILE A 159 5.78 -5.11 6.03
N HIS A 160 6.27 -4.73 7.20
CA HIS A 160 5.90 -5.32 8.47
C HIS A 160 5.84 -4.26 9.56
N LEU A 161 5.22 -4.61 10.65
CA LEU A 161 5.00 -3.73 11.79
C LEU A 161 5.81 -4.22 12.99
N ARG A 162 6.42 -3.28 13.70
CA ARG A 162 7.10 -3.53 14.98
C ARG A 162 6.33 -2.84 16.09
N PHE A 163 6.07 -3.58 17.13
CA PHE A 163 5.48 -3.05 18.35
C PHE A 163 6.58 -2.61 19.31
N LYS A 164 6.62 -1.33 19.69
CA LYS A 164 7.62 -0.81 20.63
C LYS A 164 7.47 -1.40 22.03
N ASN A 165 6.23 -1.77 22.42
CA ASN A 165 5.93 -2.38 23.71
C ASN A 165 4.87 -3.48 23.54
N PRO A 166 4.99 -4.62 24.24
CA PRO A 166 3.95 -5.64 24.26
C PRO A 166 2.59 -5.04 24.71
N GLY A 167 1.55 -5.23 23.91
CA GLY A 167 0.19 -4.78 24.24
C GLY A 167 -0.13 -3.33 23.89
N LYS A 168 0.76 -2.61 23.20
CA LYS A 168 0.51 -1.25 22.70
C LYS A 168 0.40 -1.18 21.18
N GLU A 169 -0.04 -0.02 20.72
CA GLU A 169 -0.18 0.32 19.32
C GLU A 169 1.12 0.11 18.51
N VAL A 170 0.98 -0.01 17.20
CA VAL A 170 2.10 -0.13 16.28
C VAL A 170 3.04 1.06 16.45
N GLY A 171 4.28 0.82 16.82
CA GLY A 171 5.27 1.87 17.03
C GLY A 171 6.12 2.16 15.80
N GLU A 172 6.31 1.18 14.93
CA GLU A 172 7.09 1.33 13.69
C GLU A 172 6.51 0.52 12.55
N ALA A 173 6.53 1.12 11.36
CA ALA A 173 6.34 0.40 10.10
C ALA A 173 7.69 0.33 9.36
N VAL A 174 8.06 -0.85 8.90
CA VAL A 174 9.29 -1.07 8.16
C VAL A 174 8.95 -1.55 6.76
N ALA A 175 9.20 -0.72 5.76
CA ALA A 175 9.08 -1.08 4.36
C ALA A 175 10.46 -1.37 3.77
N GLN A 176 10.55 -2.44 3.00
CA GLN A 176 11.81 -2.82 2.37
C GLN A 176 11.59 -3.27 0.94
N LYS A 177 12.30 -2.63 0.01
CA LYS A 177 12.40 -3.09 -1.38
C LYS A 177 13.39 -4.26 -1.42
N ILE A 178 12.93 -5.43 -1.82
CA ILE A 178 13.77 -6.64 -1.89
C ILE A 178 14.19 -7.01 -3.31
N ALA A 179 13.49 -6.46 -4.30
CA ALA A 179 13.85 -6.61 -5.72
C ALA A 179 13.39 -5.38 -6.53
N PRO A 180 14.15 -4.93 -7.58
CA PRO A 180 15.52 -5.33 -7.84
C PRO A 180 16.50 -4.79 -6.79
N LEU A 181 17.68 -5.41 -6.71
CA LEU A 181 18.76 -4.94 -5.84
C LEU A 181 19.54 -3.77 -6.49
N PRO A 182 20.17 -2.87 -5.69
CA PRO A 182 20.25 -2.86 -4.24
C PRO A 182 18.92 -2.48 -3.59
N GLY A 183 18.63 -3.15 -2.47
CA GLY A 183 17.39 -2.93 -1.71
C GLY A 183 17.38 -1.59 -0.96
N LEU A 184 16.20 -1.04 -0.80
CA LEU A 184 15.93 0.13 0.02
C LEU A 184 15.18 -0.32 1.27
N ARG A 185 15.58 0.19 2.44
CA ARG A 185 14.86 -0.01 3.70
C ARG A 185 14.42 1.34 4.26
N VAL A 186 13.17 1.45 4.63
CA VAL A 186 12.57 2.66 5.20
C VAL A 186 11.85 2.27 6.50
N GLU A 187 12.28 2.84 7.60
CA GLU A 187 11.66 2.67 8.91
C GLU A 187 10.88 3.94 9.26
N VAL A 188 9.64 3.79 9.64
CA VAL A 188 8.73 4.90 9.95
C VAL A 188 8.27 4.76 11.39
N ASP A 189 8.58 5.75 12.22
CA ASP A 189 7.95 5.91 13.52
C ASP A 189 6.51 6.37 13.30
N THR A 190 5.55 5.53 13.67
CA THR A 190 4.13 5.83 13.49
C THR A 190 3.59 6.84 14.49
N ASP A 191 4.34 7.11 15.56
CA ASP A 191 3.99 8.11 16.57
C ASP A 191 4.56 9.50 16.24
N ASP A 192 5.43 9.59 15.20
CA ASP A 192 5.99 10.87 14.77
C ASP A 192 4.91 11.75 14.13
N PRO A 193 4.51 12.87 14.76
CA PRO A 193 3.47 13.73 14.23
C PRO A 193 3.83 14.33 12.87
N GLU A 194 5.11 14.46 12.53
CA GLU A 194 5.54 15.02 11.24
C GLU A 194 5.18 14.10 10.07
N ILE A 195 5.19 12.78 10.28
CA ILE A 195 4.82 11.85 9.22
C ILE A 195 3.33 11.95 8.86
N HIS A 196 2.50 12.39 9.82
CA HIS A 196 1.08 12.55 9.65
C HIS A 196 0.68 13.95 9.15
N LYS A 197 1.58 14.94 9.24
CA LYS A 197 1.31 16.28 8.71
C LYS A 197 1.06 16.21 7.22
N ARG A 198 -0.06 16.76 6.82
CA ARG A 198 -0.38 16.99 5.41
C ARG A 198 0.52 18.10 4.89
N GLN A 199 1.30 17.83 3.87
CA GLN A 199 2.27 18.79 3.37
C GLN A 199 1.68 19.66 2.27
N PHE A 200 0.79 19.11 1.40
CA PHE A 200 0.48 19.84 0.19
C PHE A 200 -0.75 19.33 -0.57
N LEU A 201 -1.61 20.24 -0.96
CA LEU A 201 -2.62 20.03 -2.00
C LEU A 201 -2.29 20.96 -3.18
N PRO A 202 -1.98 20.43 -4.37
CA PRO A 202 -1.66 21.25 -5.53
C PRO A 202 -2.77 22.24 -5.87
N SER A 203 -2.41 23.41 -6.39
CA SER A 203 -3.34 24.49 -6.75
C SER A 203 -4.37 24.08 -7.82
N TYR A 204 -4.05 23.06 -8.62
CA TYR A 204 -4.93 22.51 -9.65
C TYR A 204 -5.92 21.46 -9.16
N MET A 205 -5.94 21.19 -7.86
CA MET A 205 -6.84 20.24 -7.22
C MET A 205 -7.81 20.95 -6.28
N ASP A 206 -9.04 20.48 -6.28
CA ASP A 206 -10.04 20.87 -5.29
C ASP A 206 -10.30 19.69 -4.35
N GLN A 207 -10.44 20.00 -3.09
CA GLN A 207 -10.85 19.05 -2.08
C GLN A 207 -12.30 19.30 -1.71
N GLN A 208 -13.10 18.25 -1.79
CA GLN A 208 -14.47 18.25 -1.30
C GLN A 208 -14.60 17.21 -0.20
N GLN A 209 -15.28 17.59 0.88
CA GLN A 209 -15.66 16.65 1.92
C GLN A 209 -17.16 16.36 1.79
N LYS A 210 -17.49 15.09 1.61
CA LYS A 210 -18.86 14.63 1.50
C LYS A 210 -19.01 13.30 2.24
N ASP A 211 -20.02 13.16 3.08
CA ASP A 211 -20.35 11.94 3.83
C ASP A 211 -19.16 11.37 4.63
N GLY A 212 -18.34 12.26 5.23
CA GLY A 212 -17.13 11.88 5.97
C GLY A 212 -15.93 11.47 5.13
N HIS A 213 -16.08 11.49 3.80
CA HIS A 213 -15.00 11.16 2.86
C HIS A 213 -14.42 12.44 2.25
N ILE A 214 -13.11 12.41 2.02
CA ILE A 214 -12.38 13.46 1.32
C ILE A 214 -12.21 13.03 -0.12
N TYR A 215 -12.82 13.78 -1.04
CA TYR A 215 -12.67 13.60 -2.48
C TYR A 215 -11.72 14.64 -3.03
N ILE A 216 -10.88 14.21 -3.97
CA ILE A 216 -10.03 15.10 -4.73
C ILE A 216 -10.53 15.11 -6.15
N THR A 217 -10.76 16.30 -6.66
CA THR A 217 -11.14 16.54 -8.05
C THR A 217 -10.10 17.42 -8.73
N PHE A 218 -9.78 17.10 -9.98
CA PHE A 218 -8.95 17.97 -10.80
C PHE A 218 -9.79 19.13 -11.32
N LYS A 219 -9.26 20.34 -11.25
CA LYS A 219 -9.88 21.50 -11.88
C LYS A 219 -10.00 21.27 -13.40
N SER A 220 -11.10 21.71 -13.99
CA SER A 220 -11.40 21.52 -15.40
C SER A 220 -10.29 22.01 -16.33
N GLU A 221 -9.66 23.13 -15.99
CA GLU A 221 -8.54 23.70 -16.72
C GLU A 221 -7.35 22.74 -16.89
N LEU A 222 -7.13 21.88 -15.90
CA LEU A 222 -6.09 20.86 -15.99
C LEU A 222 -6.48 19.74 -16.95
N ILE A 223 -7.73 19.28 -16.86
CA ILE A 223 -8.26 18.24 -17.76
C ILE A 223 -8.14 18.70 -19.20
N ASP A 224 -8.44 19.96 -19.47
CA ASP A 224 -8.33 20.54 -20.82
C ASP A 224 -6.88 20.66 -21.28
N LYS A 225 -5.96 21.00 -20.37
CA LYS A 225 -4.52 21.00 -20.70
C LYS A 225 -3.98 19.60 -20.98
N MET A 226 -4.43 18.59 -20.23
CA MET A 226 -4.06 17.19 -20.49
C MET A 226 -4.62 16.70 -21.81
N ARG A 227 -5.88 16.99 -22.13
CA ARG A 227 -6.53 16.60 -23.41
C ARG A 227 -5.87 17.19 -24.64
N LYS A 228 -5.27 18.38 -24.52
CA LYS A 228 -4.56 19.04 -25.64
C LYS A 228 -3.16 18.48 -25.91
N ARG A 229 -2.65 17.60 -25.04
CA ARG A 229 -1.29 17.03 -25.13
C ARG A 229 -1.26 15.54 -25.52
N PHE A 230 -2.39 14.87 -25.45
CA PHE A 230 -2.62 13.50 -25.90
C PHE A 230 -3.67 13.45 -27.00
#